data_4b9bef54231eba7e6f7f549b6cfcb773
#
_entry.id   4b9bef54231eba7e6f7f549b6cfcb773
#
_cell.length_a   1.000
_cell.length_b   1.000
_cell.length_c   1.000
_cell.angle_alpha   90.00
_cell.angle_beta   90.00
_cell.angle_gamma   90.00
#
_symmetry.space_group_name_H-M   'P 1'
#
loop_
_entity.id
_entity.type
_entity.pdbx_description
1 polymer ?
#
loop_
_entity_poly.entity_id
_entity_poly.type
_entity_poly.pdbx_seq_one_letter_code
_entity_poly.pdbx_strand_id
1 'polypeptide(L)'
;MAPRQQWFETLRLSIQQEHGKGWSIWEVGATKRNPIGSCRLTRIYEDRTRSSVVLPLEWKATSATAILSAVGQLRTLMDERNLSLQDANKRNTELLNGPQADGGEFAGWEKVAERFLKTQAGLRSSTLADLTTRVNRTLKALESRPCPRDGGTLMQRYADKFFAKAPAGGVGRKRNLLDVSRFLNYAVDECGAPIRFKPPSKAKINELIGSSETTTAEKLTPPVKPEDLAALLDQLAADGEHELHLAVGLVGLYGLRPSELAVLTVKDGRGHVGSVKRNSKTMSAKAQQSRTIRALDIPGREGEGERLLQLYASGLVRLPLSIRNQIALVKDKNRFQDVGAEFAQKLERYKPWQALVARNPGLTPYSLRHGYAWRAHCCSANPLHPRNAAAFMGHNVQTHLKHYGSWTDEASLDAALELFNQGVHA
;
A
#
# COMPACT_ATOMS: atom_id res chain seq x y z
N MET A 1 -20.52 44.98 -29.94
CA MET A 1 -19.88 43.97 -30.82
C MET A 1 -18.74 43.32 -30.06
N ALA A 2 -18.68 42.03 -30.05
CA ALA A 2 -18.27 41.16 -28.97
C ALA A 2 -16.76 40.84 -28.93
N PRO A 3 -16.23 40.42 -27.77
CA PRO A 3 -14.81 40.09 -27.53
C PRO A 3 -14.42 38.71 -28.10
N ARG A 4 -14.99 38.28 -29.22
CA ARG A 4 -14.74 36.94 -29.80
C ARG A 4 -13.43 36.79 -30.54
N GLN A 5 -12.73 37.88 -30.85
CA GLN A 5 -11.56 37.88 -31.75
C GLN A 5 -10.20 37.93 -31.05
N GLN A 6 -10.12 38.13 -29.75
CA GLN A 6 -8.85 38.39 -29.05
C GLN A 6 -8.03 37.15 -28.68
N TRP A 7 -8.64 36.01 -28.37
CA TRP A 7 -7.90 34.86 -27.83
C TRP A 7 -6.93 34.23 -28.82
N PHE A 8 -7.32 34.08 -30.07
CA PHE A 8 -6.43 33.47 -31.10
C PHE A 8 -5.32 34.41 -31.58
N GLU A 9 -5.52 35.72 -31.54
CA GLU A 9 -4.46 36.70 -31.80
C GLU A 9 -3.41 36.65 -30.68
N THR A 10 -3.85 36.61 -29.44
CA THR A 10 -2.96 36.39 -28.27
C THR A 10 -2.20 35.07 -28.42
N LEU A 11 -2.88 33.97 -28.76
CA LEU A 11 -2.27 32.67 -28.97
C LEU A 11 -1.19 32.71 -30.07
N ARG A 12 -1.46 33.36 -31.19
CA ARG A 12 -0.50 33.52 -32.31
C ARG A 12 0.71 34.33 -31.90
N LEU A 13 0.48 35.41 -31.16
CA LEU A 13 1.56 36.26 -30.63
C LEU A 13 2.44 35.47 -29.66
N SER A 14 1.84 34.73 -28.73
CA SER A 14 2.58 33.87 -27.79
C SER A 14 3.44 32.84 -28.54
N ILE A 15 2.89 32.14 -29.54
CA ILE A 15 3.64 31.18 -30.35
C ILE A 15 4.81 31.84 -31.08
N GLN A 16 4.60 33.04 -31.62
CA GLN A 16 5.68 33.77 -32.35
C GLN A 16 6.75 34.31 -31.39
N GLN A 17 6.35 34.73 -30.18
CA GLN A 17 7.29 35.19 -29.17
C GLN A 17 8.16 34.05 -28.63
N GLU A 18 7.55 32.89 -28.35
CA GLU A 18 8.26 31.74 -27.79
C GLU A 18 9.07 30.95 -28.83
N HIS A 19 8.59 30.86 -30.05
CA HIS A 19 9.15 29.95 -31.08
C HIS A 19 9.67 30.64 -32.35
N GLY A 20 9.46 31.95 -32.48
CA GLY A 20 9.94 32.80 -33.61
C GLY A 20 8.90 33.04 -34.69
N LYS A 21 9.16 34.05 -35.54
CA LYS A 21 8.23 34.56 -36.58
C LYS A 21 7.83 33.53 -37.64
N GLY A 22 8.60 32.45 -37.81
CA GLY A 22 8.31 31.39 -38.78
C GLY A 22 7.14 30.48 -38.37
N TRP A 23 6.60 30.63 -37.19
CA TRP A 23 5.51 29.79 -36.67
C TRP A 23 4.16 30.50 -36.80
N SER A 24 3.14 29.78 -37.27
CA SER A 24 1.77 30.29 -37.36
C SER A 24 0.75 29.19 -37.13
N ILE A 25 -0.42 29.55 -36.58
CA ILE A 25 -1.51 28.61 -36.30
C ILE A 25 -2.86 29.15 -36.78
N TRP A 26 -3.68 28.25 -37.35
CA TRP A 26 -4.95 28.59 -37.97
C TRP A 26 -5.99 27.51 -37.77
N GLU A 27 -7.25 27.89 -37.78
CA GLU A 27 -8.36 26.96 -37.81
C GLU A 27 -8.44 26.22 -39.17
N VAL A 28 -8.78 24.94 -39.15
CA VAL A 28 -9.01 24.10 -40.33
C VAL A 28 -10.13 23.10 -40.08
N GLY A 29 -10.88 22.80 -41.13
CA GLY A 29 -11.92 21.75 -41.07
C GLY A 29 -13.22 22.13 -40.39
N ALA A 30 -13.45 23.40 -40.06
CA ALA A 30 -14.78 23.87 -39.65
C ALA A 30 -15.80 23.71 -40.78
N THR A 31 -16.93 23.08 -40.47
CA THR A 31 -18.04 22.85 -41.44
C THR A 31 -19.38 23.22 -40.79
N LYS A 32 -20.45 23.35 -41.62
CA LYS A 32 -21.81 23.58 -41.06
C LYS A 32 -22.29 22.47 -40.07
N ARG A 33 -21.78 21.23 -40.25
CA ARG A 33 -22.10 20.10 -39.37
C ARG A 33 -21.20 20.01 -38.16
N ASN A 34 -19.95 20.51 -38.25
CA ASN A 34 -19.01 20.58 -37.13
C ASN A 34 -18.42 22.01 -37.12
N PRO A 35 -19.03 22.97 -36.41
CA PRO A 35 -18.66 24.37 -36.39
C PRO A 35 -17.34 24.68 -35.68
N ILE A 36 -16.77 23.70 -34.98
CA ILE A 36 -15.49 23.81 -34.29
C ILE A 36 -14.44 23.06 -35.13
N GLY A 37 -13.48 23.80 -35.71
CA GLY A 37 -12.38 23.22 -36.45
C GLY A 37 -11.26 22.65 -35.59
N SER A 38 -10.26 22.09 -36.24
CA SER A 38 -8.98 21.67 -35.65
C SER A 38 -7.92 22.73 -35.83
N CYS A 39 -6.79 22.60 -35.16
CA CYS A 39 -5.66 23.53 -35.23
C CYS A 39 -4.66 23.09 -36.31
N ARG A 40 -4.39 23.91 -37.31
CA ARG A 40 -3.30 23.71 -38.26
C ARG A 40 -2.10 24.55 -37.84
N LEU A 41 -1.01 23.89 -37.45
CA LEU A 41 0.27 24.52 -37.16
C LEU A 41 1.13 24.52 -38.43
N THR A 42 1.75 25.65 -38.71
CA THR A 42 2.63 25.82 -39.87
C THR A 42 3.96 26.40 -39.44
N ARG A 43 5.06 25.87 -39.96
CA ARG A 43 6.41 26.40 -39.81
C ARG A 43 6.96 26.78 -41.18
N ILE A 44 7.54 27.99 -41.31
CA ILE A 44 8.32 28.45 -42.43
C ILE A 44 9.78 28.43 -41.99
N TYR A 45 10.61 27.73 -42.75
CA TYR A 45 12.04 27.58 -42.48
C TYR A 45 12.84 28.75 -43.13
N GLU A 46 14.11 28.87 -42.80
CA GLU A 46 15.01 29.92 -43.32
C GLU A 46 15.16 29.86 -44.84
N ASP A 47 15.14 28.68 -45.41
CA ASP A 47 15.15 28.41 -46.85
C ASP A 47 13.81 28.72 -47.55
N ARG A 48 12.85 29.32 -46.85
CA ARG A 48 11.47 29.61 -47.25
C ARG A 48 10.60 28.39 -47.53
N THR A 49 11.08 27.19 -47.27
CA THR A 49 10.22 26.01 -47.32
C THR A 49 9.16 26.06 -46.22
N ARG A 50 7.99 25.44 -46.49
CA ARG A 50 6.83 25.46 -45.59
C ARG A 50 6.40 24.06 -45.27
N SER A 51 6.26 23.77 -43.97
CA SER A 51 5.68 22.54 -43.48
C SER A 51 4.46 22.82 -42.61
N SER A 52 3.44 21.97 -42.69
CA SER A 52 2.20 22.14 -41.92
C SER A 52 1.70 20.80 -41.38
N VAL A 53 1.16 20.83 -40.17
CA VAL A 53 0.54 19.67 -39.50
C VAL A 53 -0.79 20.07 -38.87
N VAL A 54 -1.71 19.13 -38.76
CA VAL A 54 -2.96 19.32 -38.02
C VAL A 54 -2.80 18.71 -36.61
N LEU A 55 -3.00 19.53 -35.62
CA LEU A 55 -2.99 19.08 -34.23
C LEU A 55 -4.36 18.47 -33.87
N PRO A 56 -4.41 17.41 -33.06
CA PRO A 56 -5.67 16.79 -32.61
C PRO A 56 -6.34 17.61 -31.49
N LEU A 57 -6.44 18.91 -31.66
CA LEU A 57 -7.00 19.88 -30.72
C LEU A 57 -8.08 20.72 -31.40
N GLU A 58 -9.15 20.97 -30.67
CA GLU A 58 -10.24 21.81 -31.12
C GLU A 58 -9.83 23.29 -31.13
N TRP A 59 -10.22 24.04 -32.18
CA TRP A 59 -9.98 25.47 -32.29
C TRP A 59 -10.97 26.26 -31.43
N LYS A 60 -10.67 26.38 -30.14
CA LYS A 60 -11.49 27.15 -29.18
C LYS A 60 -10.65 27.77 -28.10
N ALA A 61 -11.16 28.85 -27.43
CA ALA A 61 -10.43 29.57 -26.41
C ALA A 61 -9.96 28.69 -25.22
N THR A 62 -10.77 27.72 -24.81
CA THR A 62 -10.43 26.79 -23.73
C THR A 62 -9.30 25.83 -24.08
N SER A 63 -8.94 25.68 -25.35
CA SER A 63 -7.84 24.86 -25.82
C SER A 63 -6.52 25.64 -25.97
N ALA A 64 -6.49 26.95 -25.75
CA ALA A 64 -5.31 27.78 -25.99
C ALA A 64 -4.06 27.30 -25.25
N THR A 65 -4.17 27.00 -23.96
CA THR A 65 -3.05 26.48 -23.17
C THR A 65 -2.57 25.10 -23.65
N ALA A 66 -3.50 24.21 -24.04
CA ALA A 66 -3.16 22.90 -24.59
C ALA A 66 -2.45 23.03 -25.95
N ILE A 67 -2.85 24.00 -26.78
CA ILE A 67 -2.22 24.29 -28.05
C ILE A 67 -0.79 24.80 -27.86
N LEU A 68 -0.57 25.76 -26.94
CA LEU A 68 0.79 26.25 -26.61
C LEU A 68 1.69 25.10 -26.13
N SER A 69 1.20 24.28 -25.23
CA SER A 69 1.94 23.11 -24.73
C SER A 69 2.30 22.14 -25.87
N ALA A 70 1.36 21.86 -26.76
CA ALA A 70 1.62 20.99 -27.92
C ALA A 70 2.67 21.55 -28.88
N VAL A 71 2.65 22.86 -29.18
CA VAL A 71 3.64 23.52 -29.97
C VAL A 71 5.03 23.47 -29.35
N GLY A 72 5.11 23.70 -27.99
CA GLY A 72 6.36 23.58 -27.25
C GLY A 72 6.94 22.15 -27.28
N GLN A 73 6.10 21.14 -27.11
CA GLN A 73 6.51 19.73 -27.21
C GLN A 73 7.04 19.38 -28.59
N LEU A 74 6.36 19.83 -29.67
CA LEU A 74 6.82 19.62 -31.04
C LEU A 74 8.18 20.29 -31.27
N ARG A 75 8.36 21.52 -30.77
CA ARG A 75 9.64 22.25 -30.89
C ARG A 75 10.75 21.47 -30.16
N THR A 76 10.55 21.01 -28.95
CA THR A 76 11.51 20.20 -28.21
C THR A 76 11.90 18.94 -29.00
N LEU A 77 10.93 18.19 -29.55
CA LEU A 77 11.18 17.00 -30.34
C LEU A 77 11.98 17.29 -31.62
N MET A 78 11.71 18.45 -32.26
CA MET A 78 12.44 18.87 -33.43
C MET A 78 13.89 19.22 -33.09
N ASP A 79 14.11 19.98 -32.04
CA ASP A 79 15.44 20.48 -31.67
C ASP A 79 16.31 19.37 -31.05
N GLU A 80 15.78 18.52 -30.15
CA GLU A 80 16.54 17.45 -29.51
C GLU A 80 16.85 16.27 -30.42
N ARG A 81 15.99 16.00 -31.42
CA ARG A 81 16.11 14.81 -32.28
C ARG A 81 16.29 15.10 -33.73
N ASN A 82 16.48 16.36 -34.09
CA ASN A 82 16.64 16.83 -35.47
C ASN A 82 15.52 16.31 -36.41
N LEU A 83 14.27 16.36 -35.97
CA LEU A 83 13.11 15.85 -36.70
C LEU A 83 12.47 16.95 -37.54
N SER A 84 11.85 16.57 -38.65
CA SER A 84 10.94 17.47 -39.38
C SER A 84 9.67 17.75 -38.55
N LEU A 85 8.95 18.85 -38.84
CA LEU A 85 7.67 19.14 -38.17
C LEU A 85 6.65 17.99 -38.32
N GLN A 86 6.65 17.32 -39.47
CA GLN A 86 5.76 16.19 -39.76
C GLN A 86 6.12 14.97 -38.91
N ASP A 87 7.43 14.64 -38.85
CA ASP A 87 7.90 13.52 -38.05
C ASP A 87 7.74 13.79 -36.53
N ALA A 88 8.02 15.03 -36.12
CA ALA A 88 7.77 15.44 -34.74
C ALA A 88 6.27 15.32 -34.37
N ASN A 89 5.37 15.77 -35.29
CA ASN A 89 3.93 15.65 -35.07
C ASN A 89 3.46 14.19 -35.08
N LYS A 90 3.97 13.38 -36.00
CA LYS A 90 3.70 11.94 -36.05
C LYS A 90 4.12 11.30 -34.72
N ARG A 91 5.34 11.59 -34.28
CA ARG A 91 5.87 11.06 -33.03
C ARG A 91 5.16 11.61 -31.78
N ASN A 92 4.79 12.89 -31.79
CA ASN A 92 3.97 13.47 -30.72
C ASN A 92 2.57 12.87 -30.70
N THR A 93 1.98 12.60 -31.84
CA THR A 93 0.69 11.91 -31.98
C THR A 93 0.81 10.44 -31.53
N GLU A 94 1.90 9.77 -31.85
CA GLU A 94 2.24 8.44 -31.34
C GLU A 94 2.45 8.45 -29.82
N LEU A 95 3.14 9.46 -29.29
CA LEU A 95 3.28 9.66 -27.83
C LEU A 95 1.94 9.99 -27.15
N LEU A 96 1.10 10.78 -27.80
CA LEU A 96 -0.25 11.11 -27.30
C LEU A 96 -1.23 9.95 -27.43
N ASN A 97 -1.07 9.12 -28.46
CA ASN A 97 -1.87 7.92 -28.67
C ASN A 97 -1.30 6.69 -27.93
N GLY A 98 -0.13 6.82 -27.33
CA GLY A 98 0.70 5.76 -26.76
C GLY A 98 1.68 5.18 -27.77
N PRO A 99 2.83 4.62 -27.32
CA PRO A 99 3.63 3.82 -28.22
C PRO A 99 2.71 2.71 -28.75
N GLN A 100 2.61 2.59 -30.05
CA GLN A 100 2.27 1.30 -30.63
C GLN A 100 3.43 0.39 -30.16
N ALA A 101 3.19 -0.37 -29.09
CA ALA A 101 4.03 -1.51 -28.78
C ALA A 101 4.12 -2.30 -30.09
N ASP A 102 5.32 -2.70 -30.50
CA ASP A 102 5.58 -3.40 -31.74
C ASP A 102 4.39 -4.29 -32.17
N GLY A 103 3.60 -3.80 -33.14
CA GLY A 103 2.66 -4.60 -33.92
C GLY A 103 1.38 -5.12 -33.27
N GLY A 104 0.94 -4.66 -32.13
CA GLY A 104 -0.29 -5.15 -31.48
C GLY A 104 -1.36 -4.08 -31.29
N GLU A 105 -2.48 -4.21 -32.02
CA GLU A 105 -3.74 -3.52 -31.75
C GLU A 105 -4.12 -3.67 -30.26
N PHE A 106 -4.56 -2.58 -29.59
CA PHE A 106 -5.03 -2.65 -28.21
C PHE A 106 -6.11 -3.73 -28.07
N ALA A 107 -5.74 -4.83 -27.46
CA ALA A 107 -6.55 -6.06 -27.42
C ALA A 107 -7.76 -5.99 -26.48
N GLY A 108 -8.04 -4.81 -25.88
CA GLY A 108 -9.12 -4.61 -24.92
C GLY A 108 -8.66 -4.77 -23.47
N TRP A 109 -9.43 -4.15 -22.56
CA TRP A 109 -9.09 -4.05 -21.14
C TRP A 109 -9.02 -5.39 -20.42
N GLU A 110 -9.86 -6.37 -20.78
CA GLU A 110 -9.88 -7.71 -20.19
C GLU A 110 -8.59 -8.47 -20.51
N LYS A 111 -8.15 -8.47 -21.78
CA LYS A 111 -6.90 -9.12 -22.18
C LYS A 111 -5.68 -8.45 -21.57
N VAL A 112 -5.70 -7.12 -21.43
CA VAL A 112 -4.65 -6.36 -20.73
C VAL A 112 -4.61 -6.76 -19.26
N ALA A 113 -5.77 -6.89 -18.59
CA ALA A 113 -5.86 -7.33 -17.21
C ALA A 113 -5.28 -8.74 -17.02
N GLU A 114 -5.60 -9.68 -17.89
CA GLU A 114 -5.04 -11.03 -17.87
C GLU A 114 -3.52 -11.02 -18.03
N ARG A 115 -2.99 -10.27 -19.01
CA ARG A 115 -1.55 -10.12 -19.23
C ARG A 115 -0.86 -9.51 -18.00
N PHE A 116 -1.43 -8.43 -17.46
CA PHE A 116 -0.89 -7.80 -16.24
C PHE A 116 -0.82 -8.77 -15.07
N LEU A 117 -1.87 -9.51 -14.81
CA LEU A 117 -1.91 -10.49 -13.70
C LEU A 117 -0.91 -11.64 -13.93
N LYS A 118 -0.70 -12.09 -15.16
CA LYS A 118 0.34 -13.08 -15.49
C LYS A 118 1.75 -12.56 -15.18
N THR A 119 2.05 -11.29 -15.42
CA THR A 119 3.36 -10.71 -15.05
C THR A 119 3.57 -10.67 -13.54
N GLN A 120 2.52 -10.82 -12.75
CA GLN A 120 2.55 -10.81 -11.29
C GLN A 120 2.55 -12.22 -10.66
N ALA A 121 2.77 -13.28 -11.44
CA ALA A 121 2.73 -14.67 -10.98
C ALA A 121 3.71 -14.99 -9.83
N GLY A 122 4.80 -14.22 -9.68
CA GLY A 122 5.73 -14.33 -8.54
C GLY A 122 5.22 -13.75 -7.21
N LEU A 123 4.03 -13.15 -7.19
CA LEU A 123 3.41 -12.69 -5.95
C LEU A 123 2.82 -13.85 -5.16
N ARG A 124 2.70 -13.66 -3.82
CA ARG A 124 1.96 -14.59 -2.98
C ARG A 124 0.51 -14.73 -3.44
N SER A 125 -0.06 -15.91 -3.30
CA SER A 125 -1.46 -16.18 -3.68
C SER A 125 -2.46 -15.18 -3.11
N SER A 126 -2.34 -14.81 -1.83
CA SER A 126 -3.21 -13.80 -1.21
C SER A 126 -2.99 -12.39 -1.79
N THR A 127 -1.74 -12.00 -2.06
CA THR A 127 -1.43 -10.70 -2.66
C THR A 127 -1.92 -10.66 -4.12
N LEU A 128 -1.78 -11.76 -4.85
CA LEU A 128 -2.29 -11.87 -6.21
C LEU A 128 -3.82 -11.82 -6.23
N ALA A 129 -4.51 -12.54 -5.32
CA ALA A 129 -5.96 -12.50 -5.19
C ALA A 129 -6.47 -11.07 -4.88
N ASP A 130 -5.82 -10.37 -3.97
CA ASP A 130 -6.10 -8.96 -3.65
C ASP A 130 -5.91 -8.08 -4.89
N LEU A 131 -4.81 -8.25 -5.63
CA LEU A 131 -4.53 -7.50 -6.85
C LEU A 131 -5.55 -7.80 -7.93
N THR A 132 -5.90 -9.07 -8.12
CA THR A 132 -6.96 -9.51 -9.06
C THR A 132 -8.28 -8.82 -8.73
N THR A 133 -8.65 -8.77 -7.46
CA THR A 133 -9.86 -8.06 -7.02
C THR A 133 -9.82 -6.58 -7.40
N ARG A 134 -8.66 -5.91 -7.25
CA ARG A 134 -8.50 -4.48 -7.60
C ARG A 134 -8.53 -4.24 -9.09
N VAL A 135 -7.91 -5.11 -9.87
CA VAL A 135 -7.96 -5.07 -11.35
C VAL A 135 -9.39 -5.28 -11.84
N ASN A 136 -10.12 -6.29 -11.33
CA ASN A 136 -11.51 -6.53 -11.69
C ASN A 136 -12.43 -5.35 -11.32
N ARG A 137 -12.19 -4.69 -10.19
CA ARG A 137 -12.88 -3.44 -9.84
C ARG A 137 -12.56 -2.31 -10.82
N THR A 138 -11.33 -2.25 -11.35
CA THR A 138 -10.96 -1.27 -12.38
C THR A 138 -11.71 -1.51 -13.69
N LEU A 139 -11.83 -2.77 -14.12
CA LEU A 139 -12.67 -3.13 -15.27
C LEU A 139 -14.13 -2.70 -15.07
N LYS A 140 -14.72 -3.00 -13.90
CA LYS A 140 -16.07 -2.55 -13.55
C LYS A 140 -16.22 -1.02 -13.50
N ALA A 141 -15.16 -0.29 -13.21
CA ALA A 141 -15.18 1.17 -13.26
C ALA A 141 -15.10 1.69 -14.71
N LEU A 142 -14.37 1.01 -15.59
CA LEU A 142 -14.32 1.31 -17.03
C LEU A 142 -15.68 1.11 -17.71
N GLU A 143 -16.43 0.08 -17.34
CA GLU A 143 -17.77 -0.24 -17.89
C GLU A 143 -18.88 0.68 -17.35
N SER A 144 -18.59 1.49 -16.33
CA SER A 144 -19.61 2.35 -15.71
C SER A 144 -20.10 3.44 -16.68
N ARG A 145 -21.39 3.81 -16.58
CA ARG A 145 -21.97 4.89 -17.40
C ARG A 145 -22.09 6.19 -16.59
N PRO A 146 -21.72 7.33 -17.18
CA PRO A 146 -21.00 7.53 -18.43
C PRO A 146 -19.59 6.93 -18.35
N CYS A 147 -19.06 6.39 -19.45
CA CYS A 147 -17.70 5.78 -19.47
C CYS A 147 -16.63 6.79 -19.08
N PRO A 148 -15.62 6.40 -18.29
CA PRO A 148 -14.46 7.26 -18.00
C PRO A 148 -13.73 7.62 -19.31
N ARG A 149 -13.39 8.90 -19.46
CA ARG A 149 -12.74 9.40 -20.68
C ARG A 149 -11.22 9.29 -20.64
N ASP A 150 -10.67 9.24 -19.43
CA ASP A 150 -9.23 9.25 -19.14
C ASP A 150 -8.90 8.56 -17.81
N GLY A 151 -7.60 8.40 -17.53
CA GLY A 151 -7.13 7.75 -16.32
C GLY A 151 -7.49 8.49 -15.04
N GLY A 152 -7.55 9.82 -15.06
CA GLY A 152 -7.97 10.63 -13.92
C GLY A 152 -9.43 10.39 -13.55
N THR A 153 -10.32 10.50 -14.54
CA THR A 153 -11.77 10.23 -14.39
C THR A 153 -12.03 8.79 -13.95
N LEU A 154 -11.26 7.84 -14.48
CA LEU A 154 -11.34 6.44 -14.09
C LEU A 154 -10.97 6.24 -12.62
N MET A 155 -9.85 6.80 -12.17
CA MET A 155 -9.39 6.67 -10.79
C MET A 155 -10.32 7.37 -9.80
N GLN A 156 -10.87 8.53 -10.17
CA GLN A 156 -11.90 9.21 -9.39
C GLN A 156 -13.12 8.29 -9.21
N ARG A 157 -13.64 7.75 -10.30
CA ARG A 157 -14.80 6.86 -10.27
C ARG A 157 -14.55 5.57 -9.50
N TYR A 158 -13.35 5.02 -9.61
CA TYR A 158 -12.92 3.88 -8.80
C TYR A 158 -12.98 4.21 -7.31
N ALA A 159 -12.46 5.39 -6.91
CA ALA A 159 -12.49 5.84 -5.53
C ALA A 159 -13.93 6.03 -5.03
N ASP A 160 -14.79 6.70 -5.80
CA ASP A 160 -16.17 6.97 -5.44
C ASP A 160 -16.99 5.68 -5.30
N LYS A 161 -16.81 4.74 -6.23
CA LYS A 161 -17.58 3.49 -6.23
C LYS A 161 -17.17 2.50 -5.15
N PHE A 162 -15.88 2.39 -4.86
CA PHE A 162 -15.36 1.34 -3.98
C PHE A 162 -14.85 1.83 -2.62
N PHE A 163 -14.66 3.15 -2.47
CA PHE A 163 -14.07 3.74 -1.26
C PHE A 163 -14.82 4.95 -0.71
N ALA A 164 -16.08 5.20 -1.14
CA ALA A 164 -16.89 6.30 -0.62
C ALA A 164 -17.00 6.29 0.92
N LYS A 165 -17.09 5.08 1.51
CA LYS A 165 -17.20 4.88 2.96
C LYS A 165 -15.86 4.62 3.66
N ALA A 166 -14.76 4.53 2.91
CA ALA A 166 -13.45 4.30 3.51
C ALA A 166 -12.82 5.61 3.98
N PRO A 167 -12.17 5.62 5.16
CA PRO A 167 -11.57 6.83 5.68
C PRO A 167 -10.50 7.39 4.74
N ALA A 168 -10.47 8.71 4.58
CA ALA A 168 -9.44 9.41 3.84
C ALA A 168 -8.05 9.08 4.44
N GLY A 169 -7.03 8.99 3.60
CA GLY A 169 -5.66 8.62 4.02
C GLY A 169 -5.49 7.17 4.47
N GLY A 170 -6.57 6.37 4.47
CA GLY A 170 -6.51 4.96 4.89
C GLY A 170 -5.57 4.11 4.04
N VAL A 171 -4.83 3.19 4.70
CA VAL A 171 -3.84 2.30 4.03
C VAL A 171 -4.48 1.48 2.92
N GLY A 172 -5.70 0.98 3.11
CA GLY A 172 -6.43 0.23 2.10
C GLY A 172 -6.76 1.07 0.87
N ARG A 173 -7.26 2.31 1.07
CA ARG A 173 -7.55 3.26 -0.01
C ARG A 173 -6.29 3.60 -0.81
N LYS A 174 -5.20 3.94 -0.11
CA LYS A 174 -3.89 4.22 -0.72
C LYS A 174 -3.40 3.06 -1.56
N ARG A 175 -3.41 1.83 -1.02
CA ARG A 175 -2.93 0.65 -1.71
C ARG A 175 -3.74 0.35 -2.98
N ASN A 176 -5.07 0.47 -2.92
CA ASN A 176 -5.93 0.26 -4.06
C ASN A 176 -5.63 1.24 -5.19
N LEU A 177 -5.56 2.55 -4.90
CA LEU A 177 -5.30 3.58 -5.91
C LEU A 177 -3.90 3.44 -6.54
N LEU A 178 -2.90 3.05 -5.76
CA LEU A 178 -1.55 2.77 -6.29
C LEU A 178 -1.52 1.53 -7.19
N ASP A 179 -2.29 0.48 -6.86
CA ASP A 179 -2.38 -0.71 -7.72
C ASP A 179 -3.14 -0.42 -9.02
N VAL A 180 -4.20 0.40 -8.98
CA VAL A 180 -4.89 0.91 -10.19
C VAL A 180 -3.93 1.73 -11.04
N SER A 181 -3.16 2.65 -10.44
CA SER A 181 -2.15 3.44 -11.15
C SER A 181 -1.12 2.54 -11.84
N ARG A 182 -0.64 1.49 -11.15
CA ARG A 182 0.30 0.52 -11.71
C ARG A 182 -0.28 -0.25 -12.89
N PHE A 183 -1.53 -0.68 -12.79
CA PHE A 183 -2.25 -1.35 -13.87
C PHE A 183 -2.42 -0.44 -15.10
N LEU A 184 -2.81 0.82 -14.90
CA LEU A 184 -2.97 1.78 -15.99
C LEU A 184 -1.65 2.12 -16.67
N ASN A 185 -0.55 2.28 -15.91
CA ASN A 185 0.77 2.45 -16.51
C ASN A 185 1.13 1.24 -17.38
N TYR A 186 0.96 0.02 -16.88
CA TYR A 186 1.21 -1.20 -17.65
C TYR A 186 0.34 -1.26 -18.93
N ALA A 187 -0.94 -0.92 -18.83
CA ALA A 187 -1.85 -0.92 -19.96
C ALA A 187 -1.39 0.04 -21.06
N VAL A 188 -0.95 1.23 -20.68
CA VAL A 188 -0.50 2.24 -21.65
C VAL A 188 0.90 1.94 -22.18
N ASP A 189 1.85 1.62 -21.28
CA ASP A 189 3.26 1.50 -21.67
C ASP A 189 3.59 0.17 -22.35
N GLU A 190 2.87 -0.93 -21.99
CA GLU A 190 3.20 -2.29 -22.46
C GLU A 190 2.12 -2.89 -23.38
N CYS A 191 0.89 -2.37 -23.35
CA CYS A 191 -0.22 -2.98 -24.07
C CYS A 191 -0.94 -2.03 -25.04
N GLY A 192 -0.39 -0.86 -25.30
CA GLY A 192 -0.92 0.08 -26.31
C GLY A 192 -2.28 0.69 -25.96
N ALA A 193 -2.69 0.68 -24.69
CA ALA A 193 -3.88 1.40 -24.29
C ALA A 193 -3.72 2.92 -24.54
N PRO A 194 -4.82 3.63 -24.90
CA PRO A 194 -4.71 5.05 -25.22
C PRO A 194 -4.06 5.85 -24.08
N ILE A 195 -3.09 6.72 -24.41
CA ILE A 195 -2.28 7.50 -23.47
C ILE A 195 -3.12 8.31 -22.47
N ARG A 196 -4.32 8.74 -22.89
CA ARG A 196 -5.26 9.44 -22.01
C ARG A 196 -5.63 8.64 -20.76
N PHE A 197 -5.44 7.32 -20.78
CA PHE A 197 -5.67 6.46 -19.62
C PHE A 197 -4.44 6.33 -18.70
N LYS A 198 -3.33 7.03 -18.99
CA LYS A 198 -2.27 7.15 -18.00
C LYS A 198 -2.82 7.69 -16.67
N PRO A 199 -2.30 7.18 -15.54
CA PRO A 199 -2.68 7.73 -14.24
C PRO A 199 -2.43 9.23 -14.19
N PRO A 200 -3.24 9.98 -13.46
CA PRO A 200 -3.00 11.40 -13.23
C PRO A 200 -1.71 11.61 -12.42
N SER A 201 -1.29 12.84 -12.26
CA SER A 201 -0.10 13.20 -11.48
C SER A 201 -0.14 12.61 -10.06
N LYS A 202 1.04 12.41 -9.47
CA LYS A 202 1.15 11.92 -8.08
C LYS A 202 0.42 12.81 -7.09
N ALA A 203 0.40 14.12 -7.32
CA ALA A 203 -0.37 15.07 -6.50
C ALA A 203 -1.86 14.74 -6.54
N LYS A 204 -2.41 14.54 -7.74
CA LYS A 204 -3.83 14.19 -7.91
C LYS A 204 -4.19 12.82 -7.32
N ILE A 205 -3.30 11.84 -7.43
CA ILE A 205 -3.48 10.54 -6.76
C ILE A 205 -3.51 10.72 -5.24
N ASN A 206 -2.65 11.56 -4.68
CA ASN A 206 -2.63 11.87 -3.25
C ASN A 206 -3.92 12.59 -2.80
N GLU A 207 -4.48 13.48 -3.61
CA GLU A 207 -5.81 14.07 -3.34
C GLU A 207 -6.90 12.98 -3.27
N LEU A 208 -6.90 12.03 -4.21
CA LEU A 208 -7.85 10.92 -4.20
C LEU A 208 -7.67 10.00 -2.99
N ILE A 209 -6.45 9.81 -2.53
CA ILE A 209 -6.16 9.07 -1.29
C ILE A 209 -6.70 9.84 -0.10
N GLY A 210 -6.53 11.14 -0.09
CA GLY A 210 -6.87 12.04 1.00
C GLY A 210 -5.85 12.00 2.14
N SER A 211 -5.98 12.92 3.07
CA SER A 211 -5.25 12.94 4.33
C SER A 211 -6.11 12.40 5.45
N SER A 212 -5.50 11.74 6.41
CA SER A 212 -6.18 11.33 7.63
C SER A 212 -5.94 12.38 8.70
N GLU A 213 -7.01 12.89 9.28
CA GLU A 213 -6.95 13.83 10.42
C GLU A 213 -6.49 13.15 11.70
N THR A 214 -6.66 11.80 11.79
CA THR A 214 -6.24 11.01 12.94
C THR A 214 -4.72 10.83 12.99
N THR A 215 -4.14 11.13 14.14
CA THR A 215 -2.71 10.92 14.39
C THR A 215 -2.33 9.43 14.30
N THR A 216 -1.06 9.13 14.10
CA THR A 216 -0.58 7.73 14.08
C THR A 216 -0.82 7.03 15.42
N ALA A 217 -0.77 7.77 16.52
CA ALA A 217 -1.02 7.25 17.88
C ALA A 217 -2.47 6.76 18.06
N GLU A 218 -3.45 7.50 17.54
CA GLU A 218 -4.88 7.14 17.62
C GLU A 218 -5.26 5.90 16.79
N LYS A 219 -4.39 5.50 15.85
CA LYS A 219 -4.59 4.32 14.99
C LYS A 219 -3.93 3.06 15.52
N LEU A 220 -3.18 3.16 16.61
CA LEU A 220 -2.53 1.98 17.19
C LEU A 220 -3.56 1.14 17.91
N THR A 221 -3.58 -0.15 17.59
CA THR A 221 -4.32 -1.15 18.34
C THR A 221 -3.78 -1.16 19.78
N PRO A 222 -4.61 -0.97 20.81
CA PRO A 222 -4.14 -0.89 22.19
C PRO A 222 -3.50 -2.21 22.65
N PRO A 223 -2.53 -2.18 23.57
CA PRO A 223 -1.95 -3.38 24.16
C PRO A 223 -2.91 -4.02 25.18
N VAL A 224 -2.87 -5.35 25.31
CA VAL A 224 -3.41 -6.02 26.49
C VAL A 224 -2.45 -5.73 27.64
N LYS A 225 -2.97 -5.10 28.70
CA LYS A 225 -2.19 -4.74 29.88
C LYS A 225 -1.81 -5.99 30.70
N PRO A 226 -0.76 -5.94 31.54
CA PRO A 226 -0.33 -7.09 32.35
C PRO A 226 -1.45 -7.70 33.21
N GLU A 227 -2.21 -6.85 33.91
CA GLU A 227 -3.32 -7.23 34.75
C GLU A 227 -4.46 -7.90 33.96
N ASP A 228 -4.78 -7.39 32.79
CA ASP A 228 -5.79 -7.97 31.89
C ASP A 228 -5.34 -9.34 31.34
N LEU A 229 -4.04 -9.47 31.01
CA LEU A 229 -3.48 -10.74 30.56
C LEU A 229 -3.48 -11.77 31.69
N ALA A 230 -3.09 -11.37 32.89
CA ALA A 230 -3.13 -12.24 34.06
C ALA A 230 -4.55 -12.77 34.32
N ALA A 231 -5.52 -11.87 34.41
CA ALA A 231 -6.93 -12.23 34.62
C ALA A 231 -7.48 -13.14 33.51
N LEU A 232 -7.09 -12.89 32.23
CA LEU A 232 -7.50 -13.71 31.11
C LEU A 232 -6.92 -15.14 31.21
N LEU A 233 -5.64 -15.27 31.58
CA LEU A 233 -5.00 -16.59 31.78
C LEU A 233 -5.61 -17.35 32.93
N ASP A 234 -5.86 -16.68 34.05
CA ASP A 234 -6.51 -17.30 35.25
C ASP A 234 -7.92 -17.79 34.90
N GLN A 235 -8.69 -16.99 34.16
CA GLN A 235 -10.04 -17.38 33.76
C GLN A 235 -10.03 -18.56 32.78
N LEU A 236 -9.10 -18.59 31.83
CA LEU A 236 -8.93 -19.72 30.90
C LEU A 236 -8.57 -21.01 31.68
N ALA A 237 -7.72 -20.91 32.71
CA ALA A 237 -7.36 -22.04 33.55
C ALA A 237 -8.56 -22.53 34.40
N ALA A 238 -9.32 -21.59 35.00
CA ALA A 238 -10.50 -21.89 35.79
C ALA A 238 -11.64 -22.53 34.97
N ASP A 239 -11.79 -22.09 33.71
CA ASP A 239 -12.79 -22.65 32.79
C ASP A 239 -12.36 -24.00 32.18
N GLY A 240 -11.15 -24.49 32.48
CA GLY A 240 -10.60 -25.73 31.90
C GLY A 240 -10.20 -25.60 30.41
N GLU A 241 -10.13 -24.38 29.86
CA GLU A 241 -9.73 -24.12 28.49
C GLU A 241 -8.20 -24.17 28.30
N HIS A 242 -7.59 -25.28 28.76
CA HIS A 242 -6.12 -25.43 28.82
C HIS A 242 -5.41 -25.27 27.48
N GLU A 243 -6.02 -25.74 26.38
CA GLU A 243 -5.45 -25.60 25.03
C GLU A 243 -5.41 -24.12 24.60
N LEU A 244 -6.49 -23.36 24.87
CA LEU A 244 -6.56 -21.94 24.56
C LEU A 244 -5.68 -21.11 25.51
N HIS A 245 -5.62 -21.48 26.79
CA HIS A 245 -4.69 -20.91 27.77
C HIS A 245 -3.23 -20.99 27.25
N LEU A 246 -2.81 -22.17 26.81
CA LEU A 246 -1.48 -22.35 26.22
C LEU A 246 -1.26 -21.43 25.01
N ALA A 247 -2.22 -21.38 24.08
CA ALA A 247 -2.08 -20.56 22.86
C ALA A 247 -2.00 -19.05 23.18
N VAL A 248 -2.85 -18.57 24.11
CA VAL A 248 -2.88 -17.16 24.54
C VAL A 248 -1.60 -16.81 25.30
N GLY A 249 -1.14 -17.67 26.20
CA GLY A 249 0.09 -17.47 26.95
C GLY A 249 1.33 -17.42 26.03
N LEU A 250 1.45 -18.36 25.08
CA LEU A 250 2.53 -18.34 24.09
C LEU A 250 2.53 -17.06 23.25
N VAL A 251 1.36 -16.60 22.79
CA VAL A 251 1.26 -15.35 22.02
C VAL A 251 1.56 -14.14 22.90
N GLY A 252 0.97 -14.07 24.09
CA GLY A 252 1.06 -12.93 24.99
C GLY A 252 2.42 -12.79 25.66
N LEU A 253 2.95 -13.87 26.25
CA LEU A 253 4.20 -13.82 27.04
C LEU A 253 5.46 -13.82 26.18
N TYR A 254 5.40 -14.36 24.94
CA TYR A 254 6.53 -14.36 24.01
C TYR A 254 6.41 -13.34 22.86
N GLY A 255 5.33 -12.57 22.84
CA GLY A 255 5.10 -11.57 21.81
C GLY A 255 5.02 -12.14 20.39
N LEU A 256 4.52 -13.36 20.22
CA LEU A 256 4.40 -14.01 18.92
C LEU A 256 3.33 -13.31 18.05
N ARG A 257 3.53 -13.34 16.74
CA ARG A 257 2.38 -13.18 15.85
C ARG A 257 1.52 -14.44 15.98
N PRO A 258 0.20 -14.37 16.06
CA PRO A 258 -0.63 -15.58 16.12
C PRO A 258 -0.30 -16.62 15.04
N SER A 259 0.07 -16.18 13.84
CA SER A 259 0.52 -17.07 12.76
C SER A 259 1.86 -17.76 13.01
N GLU A 260 2.67 -17.28 13.97
CA GLU A 260 3.97 -17.89 14.31
C GLU A 260 3.83 -19.15 15.14
N LEU A 261 2.63 -19.43 15.71
CA LEU A 261 2.32 -20.73 16.30
C LEU A 261 2.53 -21.90 15.32
N ALA A 262 2.40 -21.65 14.01
CA ALA A 262 2.64 -22.65 12.97
C ALA A 262 4.11 -23.08 12.81
N VAL A 263 5.04 -22.26 13.25
CA VAL A 263 6.49 -22.44 13.05
C VAL A 263 7.27 -22.38 14.36
N LEU A 264 6.55 -22.44 15.48
CA LEU A 264 7.15 -22.53 16.81
C LEU A 264 7.73 -23.94 17.01
N THR A 265 8.98 -24.02 17.39
CA THR A 265 9.68 -25.24 17.78
C THR A 265 10.41 -25.00 19.09
N VAL A 266 10.65 -26.06 19.85
CA VAL A 266 11.44 -26.01 21.07
C VAL A 266 12.68 -26.89 20.89
N LYS A 267 13.86 -26.33 21.16
CA LYS A 267 15.14 -27.03 21.11
C LYS A 267 15.96 -26.59 22.35
N ASP A 268 16.53 -27.55 23.05
CA ASP A 268 17.34 -27.31 24.24
C ASP A 268 16.65 -26.39 25.27
N GLY A 269 15.35 -26.65 25.52
CA GLY A 269 14.52 -25.85 26.43
C GLY A 269 14.17 -24.44 25.94
N ARG A 270 14.58 -24.05 24.73
CA ARG A 270 14.38 -22.71 24.17
C ARG A 270 13.39 -22.72 23.00
N GLY A 271 12.50 -21.75 22.99
CA GLY A 271 11.58 -21.55 21.88
C GLY A 271 12.28 -20.87 20.68
N HIS A 272 12.00 -21.40 19.49
CA HIS A 272 12.48 -20.90 18.22
C HIS A 272 11.33 -20.69 17.25
N VAL A 273 11.34 -19.56 16.54
CA VAL A 273 10.28 -19.21 15.58
C VAL A 273 10.89 -18.90 14.23
N GLY A 274 10.46 -19.63 13.21
CA GLY A 274 10.82 -19.40 11.83
C GLY A 274 10.07 -18.22 11.20
N SER A 275 10.45 -17.86 9.98
CA SER A 275 9.79 -16.76 9.24
C SER A 275 8.45 -17.21 8.66
N VAL A 276 7.38 -16.50 9.00
CA VAL A 276 6.04 -16.65 8.39
C VAL A 276 5.80 -15.64 7.26
N LYS A 277 6.60 -14.58 7.17
CA LYS A 277 6.57 -13.63 6.05
C LYS A 277 7.60 -14.00 5.00
N ARG A 278 7.15 -14.65 3.93
CA ARG A 278 7.98 -14.96 2.76
C ARG A 278 7.66 -13.96 1.64
N ASN A 279 8.58 -13.11 1.30
CA ASN A 279 8.54 -12.25 0.12
C ASN A 279 9.88 -12.37 -0.62
N SER A 280 10.01 -11.80 -1.82
CA SER A 280 11.24 -11.85 -2.62
C SER A 280 12.49 -11.40 -1.84
N LYS A 281 12.34 -10.46 -0.91
CA LYS A 281 13.43 -9.97 -0.04
C LYS A 281 13.75 -10.91 1.13
N THR A 282 12.81 -11.76 1.55
CA THR A 282 12.96 -12.69 2.68
C THR A 282 13.17 -14.14 2.23
N MET A 283 13.30 -14.40 0.93
CA MET A 283 13.59 -15.74 0.40
C MET A 283 15.05 -16.17 0.53
N SER A 284 15.97 -15.26 0.85
CA SER A 284 17.36 -15.63 1.12
C SER A 284 17.46 -16.52 2.37
N ALA A 285 18.39 -17.47 2.37
CA ALA A 285 18.62 -18.39 3.48
C ALA A 285 18.86 -17.63 4.82
N LYS A 286 19.52 -16.46 4.76
CA LYS A 286 19.78 -15.61 5.93
C LYS A 286 18.49 -15.00 6.51
N ALA A 287 17.50 -14.69 5.68
CA ALA A 287 16.22 -14.14 6.13
C ALA A 287 15.25 -15.23 6.64
N GLN A 288 15.56 -16.50 6.42
CA GLN A 288 14.77 -17.66 6.88
C GLN A 288 15.27 -18.22 8.22
N GLN A 289 16.36 -17.68 8.78
CA GLN A 289 16.86 -18.13 10.09
C GLN A 289 15.79 -17.96 11.16
N SER A 290 15.61 -19.01 11.96
CA SER A 290 14.76 -18.95 13.13
C SER A 290 15.36 -18.01 14.16
N ARG A 291 14.51 -17.21 14.83
CA ARG A 291 14.91 -16.45 16.00
C ARG A 291 14.59 -17.21 17.28
N THR A 292 15.43 -17.08 18.28
CA THR A 292 15.12 -17.54 19.63
C THR A 292 14.19 -16.53 20.28
N ILE A 293 13.08 -17.01 20.83
CA ILE A 293 12.12 -16.18 21.57
C ILE A 293 12.46 -16.12 23.06
N ARG A 294 12.02 -15.08 23.74
CA ARG A 294 12.22 -14.86 25.19
C ARG A 294 10.88 -14.47 25.79
N ALA A 295 10.51 -15.09 26.89
CA ALA A 295 9.35 -14.66 27.65
C ALA A 295 9.62 -13.30 28.31
N LEU A 296 8.59 -12.47 28.36
CA LEU A 296 8.46 -11.38 29.31
C LEU A 296 7.25 -11.71 30.16
N ASP A 297 7.53 -12.20 31.35
CA ASP A 297 6.49 -12.60 32.28
C ASP A 297 5.69 -11.38 32.76
N ILE A 298 4.54 -11.64 33.33
CA ILE A 298 3.74 -10.63 34.01
C ILE A 298 4.38 -10.39 35.39
N PRO A 299 4.51 -9.14 35.85
CA PRO A 299 5.00 -8.88 37.23
C PRO A 299 4.25 -9.69 38.27
N GLY A 300 5.00 -10.37 39.15
CA GLY A 300 4.45 -11.28 40.16
C GLY A 300 4.06 -12.68 39.66
N ARG A 301 4.39 -13.01 38.40
CA ARG A 301 4.14 -14.34 37.78
C ARG A 301 5.39 -14.86 37.10
N GLU A 302 6.51 -14.75 37.75
CA GLU A 302 7.82 -15.12 37.21
C GLU A 302 7.88 -16.62 36.86
N GLY A 303 8.49 -16.95 35.74
CA GLY A 303 8.61 -18.33 35.25
C GLY A 303 7.36 -18.88 34.55
N GLU A 304 6.28 -18.09 34.41
CA GLU A 304 5.06 -18.57 33.78
C GLU A 304 5.27 -18.86 32.27
N GLY A 305 5.99 -18.00 31.58
CA GLY A 305 6.31 -18.21 30.19
C GLY A 305 7.12 -19.49 29.96
N GLU A 306 8.14 -19.73 30.77
CA GLU A 306 8.95 -20.94 30.70
C GLU A 306 8.11 -22.19 30.93
N ARG A 307 7.27 -22.18 31.97
CA ARG A 307 6.34 -23.28 32.28
C ARG A 307 5.42 -23.60 31.09
N LEU A 308 4.84 -22.60 30.47
CA LEU A 308 3.97 -22.79 29.30
C LEU A 308 4.76 -23.35 28.09
N LEU A 309 5.98 -22.89 27.89
CA LEU A 309 6.83 -23.44 26.83
C LEU A 309 7.19 -24.92 27.07
N GLN A 310 7.43 -25.30 28.34
CA GLN A 310 7.68 -26.69 28.72
C GLN A 310 6.43 -27.57 28.52
N LEU A 311 5.23 -27.06 28.87
CA LEU A 311 3.97 -27.75 28.59
C LEU A 311 3.75 -27.99 27.10
N TYR A 312 4.05 -26.98 26.31
CA TYR A 312 4.01 -27.11 24.83
C TYR A 312 5.04 -28.12 24.30
N ALA A 313 6.27 -28.05 24.79
CA ALA A 313 7.37 -28.92 24.36
C ALA A 313 7.15 -30.39 24.71
N SER A 314 6.64 -30.67 25.90
CA SER A 314 6.32 -32.03 26.38
C SER A 314 5.09 -32.64 25.69
N GLY A 315 4.23 -31.80 25.08
CA GLY A 315 2.97 -32.24 24.49
C GLY A 315 1.89 -32.58 25.51
N LEU A 316 2.12 -32.29 26.81
CA LEU A 316 1.12 -32.47 27.88
C LEU A 316 -0.11 -31.61 27.64
N VAL A 317 0.11 -30.38 27.16
CA VAL A 317 -0.96 -29.51 26.65
C VAL A 317 -0.70 -29.23 25.19
N ARG A 318 -1.72 -29.37 24.37
CA ARG A 318 -1.62 -29.12 22.94
C ARG A 318 -2.30 -27.78 22.59
N LEU A 319 -1.97 -27.21 21.43
CA LEU A 319 -2.76 -26.11 20.90
C LEU A 319 -4.18 -26.59 20.55
N PRO A 320 -5.19 -25.71 20.52
CA PRO A 320 -6.55 -26.06 20.12
C PRO A 320 -6.59 -26.84 18.80
N LEU A 321 -7.46 -27.86 18.76
CA LEU A 321 -7.55 -28.77 17.61
C LEU A 321 -7.72 -28.03 16.28
N SER A 322 -8.55 -27.01 16.26
CA SER A 322 -8.78 -26.20 15.05
C SER A 322 -7.50 -25.51 14.58
N ILE A 323 -6.68 -24.98 15.49
CA ILE A 323 -5.36 -24.37 15.17
C ILE A 323 -4.40 -25.43 14.66
N ARG A 324 -4.34 -26.62 15.29
CA ARG A 324 -3.48 -27.73 14.84
C ARG A 324 -3.84 -28.21 13.43
N ASN A 325 -5.13 -28.28 13.12
CA ASN A 325 -5.61 -28.63 11.78
C ASN A 325 -5.13 -27.60 10.74
N GLN A 326 -5.21 -26.31 11.05
CA GLN A 326 -4.66 -25.27 10.16
C GLN A 326 -3.14 -25.37 10.03
N ILE A 327 -2.41 -25.67 11.09
CA ILE A 327 -0.95 -25.89 11.05
C ILE A 327 -0.59 -27.04 10.13
N ALA A 328 -1.34 -28.14 10.15
CA ALA A 328 -1.13 -29.28 9.23
C ALA A 328 -1.31 -28.85 7.75
N LEU A 329 -2.33 -28.05 7.47
CA LEU A 329 -2.63 -27.57 6.11
C LEU A 329 -1.61 -26.53 5.58
N VAL A 330 -0.90 -25.81 6.46
CA VAL A 330 0.09 -24.81 6.05
C VAL A 330 1.24 -25.41 5.28
N LYS A 331 1.65 -26.65 5.59
CA LYS A 331 2.74 -27.34 4.89
C LYS A 331 2.46 -27.44 3.38
N ASP A 332 1.20 -27.64 2.99
CA ASP A 332 0.78 -27.79 1.61
C ASP A 332 0.43 -26.46 0.94
N LYS A 333 -0.24 -25.55 1.69
CA LYS A 333 -0.83 -24.31 1.15
C LYS A 333 0.03 -23.06 1.35
N ASN A 334 1.09 -23.15 2.16
CA ASN A 334 1.95 -22.01 2.53
C ASN A 334 1.18 -20.74 3.04
N ARG A 335 0.02 -20.95 3.68
CA ARG A 335 -0.92 -19.92 4.15
C ARG A 335 -0.89 -19.74 5.67
N PHE A 336 0.24 -19.32 6.21
CA PHE A 336 0.44 -19.11 7.66
C PHE A 336 -0.59 -18.14 8.30
N GLN A 337 -1.16 -17.23 7.53
CA GLN A 337 -2.20 -16.32 8.02
C GLN A 337 -3.46 -17.04 8.49
N ASP A 338 -3.78 -18.21 7.94
CA ASP A 338 -4.98 -18.97 8.30
C ASP A 338 -4.87 -19.49 9.74
N VAL A 339 -3.66 -19.82 10.22
CA VAL A 339 -3.41 -20.18 11.62
C VAL A 339 -3.67 -19.00 12.55
N GLY A 340 -3.22 -17.80 12.13
CA GLY A 340 -3.50 -16.57 12.89
C GLY A 340 -4.98 -16.20 12.93
N ALA A 341 -5.69 -16.41 11.81
CA ALA A 341 -7.14 -16.18 11.74
C ALA A 341 -7.91 -17.16 12.62
N GLU A 342 -7.51 -18.44 12.65
CA GLU A 342 -8.13 -19.46 13.50
C GLU A 342 -7.93 -19.16 14.99
N PHE A 343 -6.70 -18.75 15.37
CA PHE A 343 -6.42 -18.28 16.73
C PHE A 343 -7.33 -17.11 17.11
N ALA A 344 -7.42 -16.11 16.22
CA ALA A 344 -8.25 -14.95 16.46
C ALA A 344 -9.72 -15.34 16.64
N GLN A 345 -10.25 -16.16 15.75
CA GLN A 345 -11.63 -16.63 15.82
C GLN A 345 -11.93 -17.42 17.10
N LYS A 346 -11.00 -18.29 17.53
CA LYS A 346 -11.15 -19.06 18.76
C LYS A 346 -11.18 -18.14 19.99
N LEU A 347 -10.27 -17.15 20.04
CA LEU A 347 -10.21 -16.19 21.15
C LEU A 347 -11.43 -15.25 21.16
N GLU A 348 -11.85 -14.74 20.01
CA GLU A 348 -13.00 -13.85 19.88
C GLU A 348 -14.33 -14.50 20.26
N ARG A 349 -14.43 -15.83 20.20
CA ARG A 349 -15.59 -16.59 20.67
C ARG A 349 -15.61 -16.80 22.20
N TYR A 350 -14.49 -16.59 22.87
CA TYR A 350 -14.37 -16.77 24.31
C TYR A 350 -15.00 -15.58 25.04
N LYS A 351 -16.02 -15.83 25.86
CA LYS A 351 -16.81 -14.78 26.53
C LYS A 351 -15.99 -13.81 27.38
N PRO A 352 -15.03 -14.29 28.23
CA PRO A 352 -14.18 -13.35 28.98
C PRO A 352 -13.34 -12.43 28.11
N TRP A 353 -12.87 -12.90 26.94
CA TRP A 353 -12.22 -12.03 25.97
C TRP A 353 -13.18 -10.96 25.42
N GLN A 354 -14.43 -11.34 25.10
CA GLN A 354 -15.44 -10.38 24.66
C GLN A 354 -15.73 -9.31 25.72
N ALA A 355 -15.81 -9.73 27.00
CA ALA A 355 -15.96 -8.80 28.11
C ALA A 355 -14.75 -7.87 28.27
N LEU A 356 -13.54 -8.37 28.04
CA LEU A 356 -12.32 -7.56 28.05
C LEU A 356 -12.33 -6.51 26.91
N VAL A 357 -12.70 -6.92 25.70
CA VAL A 357 -12.84 -6.00 24.54
C VAL A 357 -13.92 -4.95 24.78
N ALA A 358 -15.02 -5.31 25.41
CA ALA A 358 -16.08 -4.35 25.75
C ALA A 358 -15.61 -3.25 26.72
N ARG A 359 -14.74 -3.60 27.69
CA ARG A 359 -14.13 -2.64 28.63
C ARG A 359 -13.01 -1.81 28.00
N ASN A 360 -12.30 -2.39 27.04
CA ASN A 360 -11.14 -1.79 26.37
C ASN A 360 -11.38 -1.75 24.84
N PRO A 361 -12.17 -0.80 24.33
CA PRO A 361 -12.49 -0.72 22.91
C PRO A 361 -11.24 -0.63 22.02
N GLY A 362 -11.24 -1.36 20.92
CA GLY A 362 -10.13 -1.42 19.98
C GLY A 362 -9.15 -2.57 20.23
N LEU A 363 -9.28 -3.35 21.31
CA LEU A 363 -8.52 -4.57 21.48
C LEU A 363 -8.85 -5.58 20.37
N THR A 364 -7.82 -6.23 19.90
CA THR A 364 -7.89 -7.34 18.94
C THR A 364 -7.02 -8.49 19.46
N PRO A 365 -7.14 -9.71 18.94
CA PRO A 365 -6.22 -10.80 19.31
C PRO A 365 -4.73 -10.45 19.11
N TYR A 366 -4.43 -9.51 18.20
CA TYR A 366 -3.07 -9.00 17.99
C TYR A 366 -2.59 -8.10 19.13
N SER A 367 -3.50 -7.56 19.96
CA SER A 367 -3.20 -6.77 21.17
C SER A 367 -2.40 -7.54 22.22
N LEU A 368 -2.47 -8.87 22.24
CA LEU A 368 -1.61 -9.72 23.07
C LEU A 368 -0.13 -9.48 22.74
N ARG A 369 0.22 -9.43 21.47
CA ARG A 369 1.58 -9.12 21.04
C ARG A 369 1.98 -7.66 21.33
N HIS A 370 1.04 -6.73 21.24
CA HIS A 370 1.27 -5.35 21.67
C HIS A 370 1.51 -5.27 23.17
N GLY A 371 0.82 -6.10 23.98
CA GLY A 371 1.05 -6.23 25.42
C GLY A 371 2.47 -6.67 25.76
N TYR A 372 3.08 -7.54 24.96
CA TYR A 372 4.50 -7.89 25.11
C TYR A 372 5.42 -6.68 24.96
N ALA A 373 5.21 -5.87 23.91
CA ALA A 373 5.98 -4.65 23.72
C ALA A 373 5.72 -3.62 24.83
N TRP A 374 4.49 -3.54 25.34
CA TRP A 374 4.14 -2.71 26.50
C TRP A 374 4.95 -3.14 27.72
N ARG A 375 4.97 -4.43 28.06
CA ARG A 375 5.79 -4.93 29.18
C ARG A 375 7.27 -4.66 28.99
N ALA A 376 7.76 -4.77 27.76
CA ALA A 376 9.16 -4.48 27.45
C ALA A 376 9.60 -3.04 27.77
N HIS A 377 8.67 -2.08 27.67
CA HIS A 377 9.01 -0.65 27.75
C HIS A 377 8.40 0.05 28.95
N CYS A 378 7.25 -0.39 29.46
CA CYS A 378 6.46 0.39 30.41
C CYS A 378 6.21 -0.32 31.76
N CYS A 379 6.67 -1.57 31.93
CA CYS A 379 6.37 -2.34 33.14
C CYS A 379 7.60 -2.72 33.98
N SER A 380 8.75 -2.20 33.65
CA SER A 380 10.01 -2.50 34.37
C SER A 380 10.77 -1.21 34.66
N ALA A 381 11.35 -1.12 35.83
CA ALA A 381 12.32 -0.07 36.16
C ALA A 381 13.52 -0.07 35.19
N ASN A 382 13.81 -1.22 34.57
CA ASN A 382 14.84 -1.37 33.54
C ASN A 382 14.19 -1.79 32.22
N PRO A 383 13.63 -0.85 31.43
CA PRO A 383 12.99 -1.18 30.16
C PRO A 383 13.98 -1.77 29.18
N LEU A 384 13.53 -2.72 28.36
CA LEU A 384 14.36 -3.30 27.33
C LEU A 384 14.71 -2.27 26.28
N HIS A 385 16.00 -2.22 25.92
CA HIS A 385 16.42 -1.40 24.81
C HIS A 385 15.62 -1.75 23.53
N PRO A 386 15.10 -0.77 22.78
CA PRO A 386 14.23 -1.01 21.63
C PRO A 386 14.79 -1.96 20.59
N ARG A 387 16.14 -2.01 20.42
CA ARG A 387 16.82 -2.97 19.55
C ARG A 387 16.60 -4.41 20.02
N ASN A 388 16.67 -4.67 21.31
CA ASN A 388 16.50 -6.01 21.89
C ASN A 388 15.03 -6.44 21.82
N ALA A 389 14.09 -5.56 22.18
CA ALA A 389 12.67 -5.81 22.06
C ALA A 389 12.28 -6.10 20.59
N ALA A 390 12.78 -5.32 19.64
CA ALA A 390 12.58 -5.55 18.22
C ALA A 390 13.11 -6.92 17.76
N ALA A 391 14.31 -7.30 18.21
CA ALA A 391 14.91 -8.60 17.89
C ALA A 391 14.09 -9.76 18.44
N PHE A 392 13.64 -9.69 19.69
CA PHE A 392 12.78 -10.72 20.31
C PHE A 392 11.44 -10.84 19.59
N MET A 393 10.86 -9.73 19.16
CA MET A 393 9.60 -9.73 18.40
C MET A 393 9.78 -10.04 16.89
N GLY A 394 11.00 -10.11 16.38
CA GLY A 394 11.28 -10.44 14.97
C GLY A 394 10.83 -9.36 13.98
N HIS A 395 11.18 -8.11 14.25
CA HIS A 395 11.07 -7.00 13.32
C HIS A 395 12.28 -6.06 13.46
N ASN A 396 12.47 -5.14 12.52
CA ASN A 396 13.54 -4.17 12.61
C ASN A 396 13.20 -3.05 13.61
N VAL A 397 14.24 -2.33 14.07
CA VAL A 397 14.10 -1.26 15.07
C VAL A 397 13.19 -0.14 14.56
N GLN A 398 13.29 0.26 13.28
CA GLN A 398 12.42 1.28 12.71
C GLN A 398 10.94 0.90 12.78
N THR A 399 10.63 -0.38 12.48
CA THR A 399 9.26 -0.89 12.60
C THR A 399 8.82 -0.88 14.07
N HIS A 400 9.71 -1.23 15.00
CA HIS A 400 9.42 -1.22 16.43
C HIS A 400 9.09 0.19 16.91
N LEU A 401 9.97 1.16 16.66
CA LEU A 401 9.77 2.55 17.06
C LEU A 401 8.53 3.17 16.41
N LYS A 402 8.24 2.85 15.15
CA LYS A 402 7.03 3.31 14.48
C LYS A 402 5.74 2.87 15.18
N HIS A 403 5.73 1.66 15.74
CA HIS A 403 4.54 1.09 16.38
C HIS A 403 4.47 1.33 17.89
N TYR A 404 5.60 1.48 18.55
CA TYR A 404 5.67 1.50 20.02
C TYR A 404 6.38 2.72 20.60
N GLY A 405 7.05 3.54 19.77
CA GLY A 405 7.77 4.72 20.22
C GLY A 405 6.88 5.83 20.80
N SER A 406 5.58 5.79 20.52
CA SER A 406 4.61 6.76 21.09
C SER A 406 4.10 6.37 22.48
N TRP A 407 4.53 5.23 23.04
CA TRP A 407 4.13 4.80 24.39
C TRP A 407 5.06 5.34 25.49
N THR A 408 6.04 6.12 25.15
CA THR A 408 6.90 6.81 26.10
C THR A 408 6.10 7.93 26.76
N ASP A 409 5.80 7.84 28.02
CA ASP A 409 5.21 8.89 28.83
C ASP A 409 6.29 9.64 29.65
N GLU A 410 5.94 10.78 30.24
CA GLU A 410 6.88 11.58 31.02
C GLU A 410 7.46 10.81 32.21
N ALA A 411 6.64 10.00 32.90
CA ALA A 411 7.11 9.19 34.03
C ALA A 411 8.19 8.17 33.58
N SER A 412 8.06 7.59 32.39
CA SER A 412 9.08 6.70 31.82
C SER A 412 10.35 7.44 31.44
N LEU A 413 10.24 8.71 31.01
CA LEU A 413 11.38 9.57 30.72
C LEU A 413 12.14 9.94 32.00
N ASP A 414 11.41 10.32 33.05
CA ASP A 414 11.99 10.66 34.36
C ASP A 414 12.69 9.45 34.97
N ALA A 415 12.06 8.29 34.97
CA ALA A 415 12.67 7.05 35.45
C ALA A 415 13.94 6.68 34.66
N ALA A 416 13.94 6.87 33.32
CA ALA A 416 15.12 6.62 32.50
C ALA A 416 16.25 7.61 32.80
N LEU A 417 15.93 8.88 33.08
CA LEU A 417 16.90 9.90 33.49
C LEU A 417 17.51 9.60 34.85
N GLU A 418 16.69 9.19 35.81
CA GLU A 418 17.16 8.77 37.15
C GLU A 418 18.13 7.58 37.05
N LEU A 419 17.79 6.55 36.28
CA LEU A 419 18.65 5.40 36.07
C LEU A 419 19.98 5.77 35.38
N PHE A 420 19.94 6.66 34.40
CA PHE A 420 21.15 7.18 33.75
C PHE A 420 22.05 7.90 34.75
N ASN A 421 21.47 8.76 35.58
CA ASN A 421 22.23 9.51 36.60
C ASN A 421 22.81 8.61 37.70
N GLN A 422 22.10 7.51 38.08
CA GLN A 422 22.63 6.53 39.04
C GLN A 422 23.82 5.72 38.44
N GLY A 423 23.77 5.42 37.12
CA GLY A 423 24.85 4.69 36.44
C GLY A 423 26.11 5.51 36.17
N VAL A 424 26.03 6.82 36.21
CA VAL A 424 27.21 7.72 36.00
C VAL A 424 28.07 7.83 37.25
N HIS A 425 27.56 7.43 38.43
CA HIS A 425 28.25 7.51 39.72
C HIS A 425 28.71 6.15 40.26
N ALA A 426 28.60 5.08 39.46
CA ALA A 426 29.11 3.75 39.75
C ALA A 426 30.32 3.43 38.86
#